data_45f1e0be6f6c90df372c2d281c13ff1b
#
_entry.id   45f1e0be6f6c90df372c2d281c13ff1b
#
_cell.length_a   1.000
_cell.length_b   1.000
_cell.length_c   1.000
_cell.angle_alpha   90.00
_cell.angle_beta   90.00
_cell.angle_gamma   90.00
#
_symmetry.space_group_name_H-M   'P 1'
#
loop_
_entity.id
_entity.type
_entity.pdbx_description
1 polymer ?
#
loop_
_entity_poly.entity_id
_entity_poly.type
_entity_poly.pdbx_seq_one_letter_code
_entity_poly.pdbx_strand_id
1 'polypeptide(L)'
;MQACADPRLWAKRRLMPLNAFQNTFAGNPLDRASDRRKDAAWLAERLASDQSLGMVLWNGKALVERSSSGGMQIAYLPSRLVEDLSGGPERLLFMGLWQDTAVFAVDLEGPADPTDGPLQGMGRFEDARALAASLPSGEIAIVGTAKGVFEWRRKHRRCSVCGEATHPTEGGWKRECSSCSAEHFPRTDPVVIMLAVHGDRCMLGRQEIWPAGMFSALAGFLEPGETIEEACARELFEEAGLRATSVRYHSTQPWPFPNSLMIGLIAEVDGDEAQPDQTELSEVRWYTRAEARALLAGEIKGSFAPGGMAIAHQLIRAWAEEA
;
A
#
# COMPACT_ATOMS: atom_id res chain seq x y z
N MET A 1 -1.86 9.31 34.01
CA MET A 1 -2.06 9.57 32.59
C MET A 1 -1.38 8.44 31.84
N GLN A 2 -2.09 7.37 31.61
CA GLN A 2 -1.61 6.17 30.91
C GLN A 2 -2.81 5.52 30.24
N ALA A 3 -3.08 5.86 28.99
CA ALA A 3 -3.92 5.07 28.12
C ALA A 3 -3.12 4.85 26.82
N CYS A 4 -1.96 4.19 26.96
CA CYS A 4 -1.32 3.56 25.84
C CYS A 4 -2.21 2.38 25.44
N ALA A 5 -2.86 2.45 24.31
CA ALA A 5 -3.59 1.31 23.76
C ALA A 5 -2.59 0.15 23.62
N ASP A 6 -2.82 -0.93 24.38
CA ASP A 6 -1.98 -2.13 24.40
C ASP A 6 -1.95 -2.72 22.97
N PRO A 7 -0.79 -2.75 22.28
CA PRO A 7 -0.67 -3.32 20.93
C PRO A 7 -1.16 -4.77 20.83
N ARG A 8 -1.23 -5.50 21.96
CA ARG A 8 -1.74 -6.87 22.00
C ARG A 8 -3.24 -6.99 21.74
N LEU A 9 -3.98 -5.86 21.82
CA LEU A 9 -5.41 -5.82 21.49
C LEU A 9 -5.66 -5.88 19.96
N TRP A 10 -4.66 -5.58 19.14
CA TRP A 10 -4.74 -5.62 17.68
C TRP A 10 -4.91 -7.04 17.11
N ALA A 11 -4.50 -8.06 17.89
CA ALA A 11 -4.52 -9.45 17.44
C ALA A 11 -5.91 -10.14 17.52
N LYS A 12 -6.93 -9.54 18.11
CA LYS A 12 -8.13 -10.29 18.58
C LYS A 12 -9.41 -10.12 17.78
N ARG A 13 -9.52 -9.27 16.75
CA ARG A 13 -10.69 -9.23 15.85
C ARG A 13 -10.29 -9.17 14.39
N ARG A 14 -10.18 -10.31 13.75
CA ARG A 14 -10.34 -10.41 12.30
C ARG A 14 -11.83 -10.27 12.00
N LEU A 15 -12.21 -9.21 11.28
CA LEU A 15 -13.57 -9.00 10.78
C LEU A 15 -14.02 -10.09 9.81
N MET A 16 -13.08 -10.82 9.20
CA MET A 16 -13.32 -12.07 8.44
C MET A 16 -12.07 -12.95 8.46
N PRO A 17 -12.20 -14.28 8.58
CA PRO A 17 -11.14 -15.19 8.22
C PRO A 17 -11.07 -15.24 6.68
N LEU A 18 -10.47 -14.22 6.08
CA LEU A 18 -10.10 -14.32 4.68
C LEU A 18 -8.91 -15.28 4.64
N ASN A 19 -9.09 -16.45 4.03
CA ASN A 19 -8.02 -17.38 3.66
C ASN A 19 -7.12 -16.76 2.58
N ALA A 20 -6.75 -15.51 2.77
CA ALA A 20 -5.94 -14.77 1.84
C ALA A 20 -4.54 -14.61 2.43
N PHE A 21 -3.54 -14.81 1.62
CA PHE A 21 -2.18 -14.36 1.90
C PHE A 21 -2.23 -12.89 2.34
N GLN A 22 -1.78 -12.63 3.55
CA GLN A 22 -1.76 -11.28 4.08
C GLN A 22 -0.50 -10.59 3.58
N ASN A 23 -0.59 -10.01 2.37
CA ASN A 23 0.49 -9.22 1.82
C ASN A 23 0.70 -7.94 2.65
N THR A 24 1.92 -7.41 2.66
CA THR A 24 2.26 -6.15 3.33
C THR A 24 1.32 -5.04 2.87
N PHE A 25 0.95 -4.13 3.78
CA PHE A 25 -0.05 -3.07 3.61
C PHE A 25 -1.52 -3.54 3.52
N ALA A 26 -1.79 -4.85 3.50
CA ALA A 26 -3.13 -5.41 3.62
C ALA A 26 -3.53 -5.65 5.07
N GLY A 27 -4.83 -5.88 5.32
CA GLY A 27 -5.33 -6.24 6.65
C GLY A 27 -5.45 -5.07 7.63
N ASN A 28 -5.78 -3.86 7.12
CA ASN A 28 -6.08 -2.70 7.98
C ASN A 28 -7.21 -3.05 8.96
N PRO A 29 -6.96 -2.97 10.28
CA PRO A 29 -7.88 -3.44 11.31
C PRO A 29 -8.99 -2.44 11.64
N LEU A 30 -8.92 -1.20 11.13
CA LEU A 30 -9.91 -0.18 11.43
C LEU A 30 -11.23 -0.46 10.70
N ASP A 31 -12.34 -0.37 11.42
CA ASP A 31 -13.64 -0.22 10.80
C ASP A 31 -13.68 1.13 10.07
N ARG A 32 -13.88 1.09 8.77
CA ARG A 32 -13.90 2.29 7.94
C ARG A 32 -15.04 3.24 8.27
N ALA A 33 -16.10 2.77 8.94
CA ALA A 33 -17.31 3.50 9.30
C ALA A 33 -17.77 4.46 8.19
N SER A 34 -17.85 3.94 6.95
CA SER A 34 -18.05 4.76 5.75
C SER A 34 -19.41 5.44 5.71
N ASP A 35 -20.42 4.85 6.34
CA ASP A 35 -21.76 5.40 6.56
C ASP A 35 -21.75 6.64 7.48
N ARG A 36 -20.80 6.71 8.42
CA ARG A 36 -20.68 7.80 9.41
C ARG A 36 -19.87 8.99 8.90
N ARG A 37 -19.11 8.84 7.82
CA ARG A 37 -18.21 9.91 7.29
C ARG A 37 -18.98 11.14 6.80
N LYS A 38 -20.27 11.00 6.48
CA LYS A 38 -21.14 12.09 6.03
C LYS A 38 -21.70 12.92 7.19
N ASP A 39 -21.65 12.40 8.41
CA ASP A 39 -22.14 13.08 9.62
C ASP A 39 -21.01 13.95 10.21
N ALA A 40 -21.01 15.22 9.80
CA ALA A 40 -20.00 16.17 10.26
C ALA A 40 -20.07 16.43 11.78
N ALA A 41 -21.27 16.38 12.37
CA ALA A 41 -21.46 16.59 13.81
C ALA A 41 -20.87 15.41 14.60
N TRP A 42 -21.12 14.19 14.14
CA TRP A 42 -20.52 12.99 14.73
C TRP A 42 -18.98 12.99 14.60
N LEU A 43 -18.44 13.36 13.43
CA LEU A 43 -16.97 13.47 13.26
C LEU A 43 -16.38 14.51 14.21
N ALA A 44 -17.01 15.67 14.39
CA ALA A 44 -16.55 16.71 15.30
C ALA A 44 -16.60 16.24 16.77
N GLU A 45 -17.67 15.54 17.18
CA GLU A 45 -17.77 14.94 18.51
C GLU A 45 -16.64 13.92 18.74
N ARG A 46 -16.39 13.03 17.77
CA ARG A 46 -15.30 12.08 17.86
C ARG A 46 -13.92 12.73 17.91
N LEU A 47 -13.70 13.76 17.11
CA LEU A 47 -12.42 14.50 17.11
C LEU A 47 -12.17 15.17 18.47
N ALA A 48 -13.20 15.72 19.10
CA ALA A 48 -13.13 16.37 20.40
C ALA A 48 -13.02 15.39 21.58
N SER A 49 -13.20 14.09 21.37
CA SER A 49 -13.13 13.08 22.43
C SER A 49 -11.70 12.84 22.91
N ASP A 50 -11.47 12.82 24.21
CA ASP A 50 -10.18 12.50 24.82
C ASP A 50 -9.73 11.04 24.60
N GLN A 51 -10.64 10.17 24.14
CA GLN A 51 -10.34 8.78 23.80
C GLN A 51 -9.88 8.62 22.35
N SER A 52 -10.09 9.65 21.51
CA SER A 52 -9.72 9.59 20.11
C SER A 52 -8.24 9.81 19.90
N LEU A 53 -7.70 9.10 18.92
CA LEU A 53 -6.28 9.06 18.59
C LEU A 53 -6.01 9.74 17.25
N GLY A 54 -4.82 10.29 17.14
CA GLY A 54 -4.33 10.86 15.91
C GLY A 54 -2.98 10.26 15.52
N MET A 55 -2.75 10.04 14.25
CA MET A 55 -1.45 9.72 13.70
C MET A 55 -0.93 10.88 12.86
N VAL A 56 0.36 11.09 12.88
CA VAL A 56 1.00 12.17 12.12
C VAL A 56 1.89 11.59 11.05
N LEU A 57 1.73 12.10 9.84
CA LEU A 57 2.71 11.96 8.78
C LEU A 57 3.40 13.30 8.54
N TRP A 58 4.60 13.25 8.00
CA TRP A 58 5.34 14.42 7.51
C TRP A 58 5.95 14.09 6.15
N ASN A 59 5.46 14.80 5.12
CA ASN A 59 5.83 14.53 3.73
C ASN A 59 5.65 13.03 3.35
N GLY A 60 4.56 12.41 3.85
CA GLY A 60 4.23 11.00 3.61
C GLY A 60 5.01 9.97 4.43
N LYS A 61 5.90 10.39 5.35
CA LYS A 61 6.58 9.53 6.33
C LYS A 61 5.76 9.48 7.62
N ALA A 62 5.63 8.31 8.24
CA ALA A 62 4.85 8.15 9.47
C ALA A 62 5.69 8.42 10.72
N LEU A 63 5.10 9.09 11.71
CA LEU A 63 5.68 9.22 13.05
C LEU A 63 5.56 7.88 13.78
N VAL A 64 6.70 7.34 14.20
CA VAL A 64 6.80 6.05 14.87
C VAL A 64 7.67 6.14 16.12
N GLU A 65 7.41 5.24 17.07
CA GLU A 65 8.15 5.15 18.32
C GLU A 65 8.52 3.70 18.64
N ARG A 66 9.35 3.49 19.65
CA ARG A 66 9.57 2.15 20.22
C ARG A 66 8.47 1.81 21.18
N SER A 67 7.86 0.64 21.01
CA SER A 67 6.91 0.09 21.97
C SER A 67 7.62 -0.33 23.25
N SER A 68 6.87 -0.48 24.33
CA SER A 68 7.38 -1.03 25.61
C SER A 68 7.93 -2.46 25.49
N SER A 69 7.52 -3.20 24.46
CA SER A 69 8.04 -4.55 24.15
C SER A 69 9.30 -4.53 23.26
N GLY A 70 9.81 -3.34 22.86
CA GLY A 70 11.01 -3.14 22.08
C GLY A 70 10.81 -3.12 20.55
N GLY A 71 9.61 -3.42 20.04
CA GLY A 71 9.26 -3.31 18.63
C GLY A 71 8.99 -1.86 18.21
N MET A 72 8.75 -1.65 16.92
CA MET A 72 8.27 -0.37 16.40
C MET A 72 6.74 -0.34 16.40
N GLN A 73 6.16 0.84 16.63
CA GLN A 73 4.72 1.10 16.53
C GLN A 73 4.46 2.52 16.03
N ILE A 74 3.24 2.79 15.54
CA ILE A 74 2.81 4.16 15.25
C ILE A 74 2.79 4.95 16.57
N ALA A 75 3.37 6.15 16.58
CA ALA A 75 3.25 7.07 17.69
C ALA A 75 1.89 7.77 17.64
N TYR A 76 0.90 7.18 18.31
CA TYR A 76 -0.43 7.76 18.41
C TYR A 76 -0.44 8.91 19.43
N LEU A 77 -1.00 10.03 19.03
CA LEU A 77 -1.15 11.25 19.83
C LEU A 77 -2.65 11.49 20.13
N PRO A 78 -2.99 12.30 21.15
CA PRO A 78 -4.36 12.77 21.31
C PRO A 78 -4.86 13.47 20.04
N SER A 79 -6.08 13.17 19.61
CA SER A 79 -6.68 13.73 18.37
C SER A 79 -6.67 15.25 18.34
N ARG A 80 -6.90 15.91 19.49
CA ARG A 80 -6.84 17.37 19.62
C ARG A 80 -5.46 17.96 19.31
N LEU A 81 -4.39 17.31 19.77
CA LEU A 81 -3.04 17.75 19.43
C LEU A 81 -2.79 17.65 17.92
N VAL A 82 -3.28 16.59 17.30
CA VAL A 82 -3.15 16.42 15.85
C VAL A 82 -4.00 17.42 15.07
N GLU A 83 -5.16 17.83 15.60
CA GLU A 83 -5.98 18.91 15.06
C GLU A 83 -5.23 20.25 15.14
N ASP A 84 -4.66 20.59 16.29
CA ASP A 84 -3.86 21.82 16.48
C ASP A 84 -2.68 21.87 15.51
N LEU A 85 -1.95 20.76 15.36
CA LEU A 85 -0.84 20.64 14.42
C LEU A 85 -1.27 20.77 12.96
N SER A 86 -2.48 20.32 12.64
CA SER A 86 -3.02 20.38 11.26
C SER A 86 -3.35 21.81 10.82
N GLY A 87 -3.68 22.69 11.75
CA GLY A 87 -4.18 24.04 11.50
C GLY A 87 -5.66 24.07 11.09
N GLY A 88 -6.39 22.97 11.28
CA GLY A 88 -7.84 22.91 11.08
C GLY A 88 -8.37 21.52 10.74
N PRO A 89 -9.64 21.23 11.13
CA PRO A 89 -10.24 19.90 10.99
C PRO A 89 -10.37 19.45 9.52
N GLU A 90 -10.46 20.37 8.57
CA GLU A 90 -10.54 20.06 7.14
C GLU A 90 -9.26 19.42 6.58
N ARG A 91 -8.13 19.57 7.28
CA ARG A 91 -6.85 18.93 6.89
C ARG A 91 -6.76 17.50 7.40
N LEU A 92 -7.55 17.13 8.37
CA LEU A 92 -7.57 15.79 8.94
C LEU A 92 -8.19 14.77 7.99
N LEU A 93 -7.79 13.52 8.17
CA LEU A 93 -8.39 12.35 7.55
C LEU A 93 -8.93 11.47 8.67
N PHE A 94 -10.23 11.18 8.65
CA PHE A 94 -10.80 10.16 9.52
C PHE A 94 -10.43 8.77 8.99
N MET A 95 -9.61 8.04 9.72
CA MET A 95 -9.10 6.73 9.31
C MET A 95 -10.09 5.60 9.56
N GLY A 96 -10.94 5.75 10.58
CA GLY A 96 -11.89 4.73 11.02
C GLY A 96 -11.94 4.59 12.52
N LEU A 97 -12.57 3.50 12.96
CA LEU A 97 -12.71 3.14 14.37
C LEU A 97 -11.87 1.92 14.70
N TRP A 98 -11.11 2.00 15.78
CA TRP A 98 -10.59 0.85 16.48
C TRP A 98 -11.54 0.52 17.63
N GLN A 99 -12.40 -0.48 17.46
CA GLN A 99 -13.58 -0.65 18.31
C GLN A 99 -14.41 0.64 18.30
N ASP A 100 -14.47 1.36 19.44
CA ASP A 100 -15.17 2.64 19.54
C ASP A 100 -14.23 3.85 19.54
N THR A 101 -12.92 3.65 19.51
CA THR A 101 -11.91 4.71 19.45
C THR A 101 -11.73 5.21 18.04
N ALA A 102 -12.01 6.49 17.80
CA ALA A 102 -11.80 7.10 16.50
C ALA A 102 -10.29 7.37 16.27
N VAL A 103 -9.85 7.10 15.05
CA VAL A 103 -8.47 7.35 14.61
C VAL A 103 -8.51 8.38 13.49
N PHE A 104 -7.79 9.48 13.69
CA PHE A 104 -7.59 10.54 12.70
C PHE A 104 -6.13 10.55 12.22
N ALA A 105 -5.87 11.15 11.07
CA ALA A 105 -4.53 11.33 10.56
C ALA A 105 -4.34 12.74 9.99
N VAL A 106 -3.10 13.24 10.02
CA VAL A 106 -2.65 14.43 9.29
C VAL A 106 -1.35 14.13 8.55
N ASP A 107 -1.16 14.73 7.38
CA ASP A 107 0.15 14.79 6.71
C ASP A 107 0.65 16.24 6.76
N LEU A 108 1.67 16.49 7.57
CA LEU A 108 2.32 17.78 7.68
C LEU A 108 3.25 17.97 6.48
N GLU A 109 3.20 19.16 5.90
CA GLU A 109 4.06 19.52 4.76
C GLU A 109 5.09 20.58 5.20
N GLY A 110 6.29 20.50 4.68
CA GLY A 110 7.32 21.51 4.93
C GLY A 110 8.73 20.95 4.99
N PRO A 111 9.74 21.83 4.95
CA PRO A 111 11.14 21.42 4.92
C PRO A 111 11.70 21.06 6.30
N ALA A 112 11.16 21.63 7.40
CA ALA A 112 11.64 21.39 8.74
C ALA A 112 10.99 20.14 9.34
N ASP A 113 11.80 19.26 9.95
CA ASP A 113 11.31 18.09 10.65
C ASP A 113 10.53 18.52 11.91
N PRO A 114 9.24 18.17 12.06
CA PRO A 114 8.47 18.54 13.24
C PRO A 114 9.02 17.96 14.56
N THR A 115 9.86 16.94 14.51
CA THR A 115 10.53 16.39 15.71
C THR A 115 11.65 17.30 16.25
N ASP A 116 12.11 18.26 15.46
CA ASP A 116 12.99 19.34 15.94
C ASP A 116 12.21 20.50 16.61
N GLY A 117 10.88 20.38 16.71
CA GLY A 117 9.96 21.39 17.22
C GLY A 117 8.80 20.80 18.03
N PRO A 118 7.54 20.98 17.58
CA PRO A 118 6.34 20.64 18.39
C PRO A 118 6.20 19.15 18.70
N LEU A 119 6.88 18.26 17.98
CA LEU A 119 6.87 16.81 18.20
C LEU A 119 8.17 16.29 18.80
N GLN A 120 8.98 17.17 19.41
CA GLN A 120 10.24 16.77 20.04
C GLN A 120 10.03 15.69 21.11
N GLY A 121 10.75 14.57 20.98
CA GLY A 121 10.68 13.44 21.91
C GLY A 121 9.47 12.52 21.72
N MET A 122 8.60 12.77 20.73
CA MET A 122 7.40 11.95 20.46
C MET A 122 7.63 10.84 19.44
N GLY A 123 8.87 10.62 19.00
CA GLY A 123 9.20 9.59 18.02
C GLY A 123 10.12 10.10 16.91
N ARG A 124 10.07 9.42 15.76
CA ARG A 124 10.78 9.82 14.54
C ARG A 124 9.96 9.54 13.31
N PHE A 125 10.18 10.29 12.23
CA PHE A 125 9.53 10.05 10.95
C PHE A 125 10.29 9.02 10.11
N GLU A 126 9.57 8.02 9.62
CA GLU A 126 10.14 6.94 8.81
C GLU A 126 9.30 6.68 7.55
N ASP A 127 9.98 6.32 6.46
CA ASP A 127 9.31 5.94 5.22
C ASP A 127 8.57 4.61 5.35
N ALA A 128 7.40 4.50 4.71
CA ALA A 128 6.57 3.31 4.76
C ALA A 128 7.28 2.04 4.25
N ARG A 129 8.24 2.15 3.31
CA ARG A 129 9.02 0.99 2.84
C ARG A 129 9.98 0.49 3.92
N ALA A 130 10.63 1.39 4.64
CA ALA A 130 11.50 1.05 5.75
C ALA A 130 10.71 0.41 6.91
N LEU A 131 9.49 0.90 7.14
CA LEU A 131 8.60 0.41 8.19
C LEU A 131 7.96 -0.95 7.88
N ALA A 132 7.89 -1.35 6.62
CA ALA A 132 7.22 -2.56 6.17
C ALA A 132 7.72 -3.86 6.84
N ALA A 133 8.99 -3.90 7.25
CA ALA A 133 9.61 -5.03 7.93
C ALA A 133 9.57 -4.94 9.47
N SER A 134 9.22 -3.77 10.03
CA SER A 134 9.36 -3.49 11.47
C SER A 134 8.04 -3.19 12.18
N LEU A 135 7.03 -2.69 11.48
CA LEU A 135 5.70 -2.46 12.05
C LEU A 135 4.85 -3.74 12.03
N PRO A 136 3.95 -3.90 13.01
CA PRO A 136 2.90 -4.92 12.93
C PRO A 136 2.07 -4.78 11.65
N SER A 137 1.60 -5.91 11.10
CA SER A 137 0.87 -5.95 9.81
C SER A 137 -0.36 -5.03 9.77
N GLY A 138 -1.09 -4.90 10.87
CA GLY A 138 -2.23 -3.98 10.97
C GLY A 138 -1.81 -2.51 10.91
N GLU A 139 -0.72 -2.15 11.58
CA GLU A 139 -0.24 -0.76 11.62
C GLU A 139 0.37 -0.33 10.29
N ILE A 140 1.16 -1.18 9.63
CA ILE A 140 1.68 -0.83 8.31
C ILE A 140 0.55 -0.69 7.27
N ALA A 141 -0.56 -1.42 7.42
CA ALA A 141 -1.75 -1.25 6.59
C ALA A 141 -2.47 0.08 6.86
N ILE A 142 -2.49 0.58 8.11
CA ILE A 142 -2.99 1.91 8.47
C ILE A 142 -2.10 2.98 7.83
N VAL A 143 -0.77 2.88 7.98
CA VAL A 143 0.20 3.81 7.36
C VAL A 143 0.01 3.86 5.84
N GLY A 144 -0.08 2.68 5.18
CA GLY A 144 -0.29 2.60 3.74
C GLY A 144 -1.60 3.26 3.29
N THR A 145 -2.67 3.06 4.07
CA THR A 145 -3.96 3.71 3.80
C THR A 145 -3.86 5.23 3.90
N ALA A 146 -3.31 5.76 5.00
CA ALA A 146 -3.15 7.19 5.20
C ALA A 146 -2.30 7.82 4.08
N LYS A 147 -1.13 7.22 3.79
CA LYS A 147 -0.22 7.67 2.74
C LYS A 147 -0.92 7.74 1.39
N GLY A 148 -1.66 6.71 0.98
CA GLY A 148 -2.36 6.67 -0.30
C GLY A 148 -3.43 7.77 -0.40
N VAL A 149 -4.24 7.98 0.65
CA VAL A 149 -5.28 9.01 0.64
C VAL A 149 -4.68 10.42 0.65
N PHE A 150 -3.63 10.69 1.44
CA PHE A 150 -2.99 12.00 1.46
C PHE A 150 -2.28 12.31 0.13
N GLU A 151 -1.61 11.33 -0.48
CA GLU A 151 -1.00 11.50 -1.79
C GLU A 151 -2.04 11.87 -2.87
N TRP A 152 -3.20 11.19 -2.86
CA TRP A 152 -4.30 11.53 -3.73
C TRP A 152 -4.81 12.95 -3.42
N ARG A 153 -5.06 13.31 -2.15
CA ARG A 153 -5.53 14.64 -1.75
C ARG A 153 -4.59 15.75 -2.22
N ARG A 154 -3.28 15.53 -2.12
CA ARG A 154 -2.25 16.48 -2.56
C ARG A 154 -2.29 16.75 -4.07
N LYS A 155 -2.54 15.70 -4.88
CA LYS A 155 -2.60 15.79 -6.34
C LYS A 155 -3.93 16.31 -6.87
N HIS A 156 -5.01 16.28 -6.07
CA HIS A 156 -6.35 16.63 -6.50
C HIS A 156 -6.88 17.93 -5.81
N ARG A 157 -6.00 18.88 -5.57
CA ARG A 157 -6.36 20.20 -5.02
C ARG A 157 -7.17 21.05 -5.98
N ARG A 158 -7.18 20.71 -7.27
CA ARG A 158 -7.96 21.36 -8.33
C ARG A 158 -8.96 20.39 -8.93
N CYS A 159 -10.12 20.92 -9.31
CA CYS A 159 -11.17 20.16 -9.97
C CYS A 159 -10.74 19.77 -11.38
N SER A 160 -10.88 18.48 -11.75
CA SER A 160 -10.57 17.99 -13.09
C SER A 160 -11.59 18.43 -14.14
N VAL A 161 -12.77 18.96 -13.72
CA VAL A 161 -13.83 19.41 -14.63
C VAL A 161 -13.70 20.90 -14.96
N CYS A 162 -13.49 21.77 -13.96
CA CYS A 162 -13.50 23.24 -14.17
C CYS A 162 -12.22 23.96 -13.74
N GLY A 163 -11.24 23.26 -13.15
CA GLY A 163 -9.97 23.84 -12.71
C GLY A 163 -9.99 24.56 -11.35
N GLU A 164 -11.18 24.81 -10.78
CA GLU A 164 -11.31 25.51 -9.52
C GLU A 164 -10.87 24.68 -8.30
N ALA A 165 -10.71 25.32 -7.14
CA ALA A 165 -10.28 24.65 -5.93
C ALA A 165 -11.29 23.60 -5.47
N THR A 166 -10.79 22.50 -4.93
CA THR A 166 -11.61 21.49 -4.26
C THR A 166 -11.35 21.51 -2.75
N HIS A 167 -12.33 21.09 -1.97
CA HIS A 167 -12.21 20.94 -0.51
C HIS A 167 -12.55 19.51 -0.08
N PRO A 168 -11.97 19.02 1.01
CA PRO A 168 -12.25 17.68 1.51
C PRO A 168 -13.62 17.62 2.18
N THR A 169 -14.35 16.53 1.96
CA THR A 169 -15.62 16.17 2.59
C THR A 169 -15.57 14.71 3.06
N GLU A 170 -16.61 14.24 3.73
CA GLU A 170 -16.73 12.86 4.21
C GLU A 170 -15.49 12.39 5.00
N GLY A 171 -15.09 13.18 6.01
CA GLY A 171 -13.90 12.85 6.81
C GLY A 171 -12.60 12.82 6.01
N GLY A 172 -12.56 13.48 4.85
CA GLY A 172 -11.39 13.57 3.98
C GLY A 172 -11.28 12.47 2.91
N TRP A 173 -12.28 11.61 2.78
CA TRP A 173 -12.34 10.53 1.77
C TRP A 173 -12.95 10.94 0.44
N LYS A 174 -13.46 12.17 0.35
CA LYS A 174 -13.99 12.78 -0.87
C LYS A 174 -13.48 14.21 -0.96
N ARG A 175 -13.31 14.72 -2.14
CA ARG A 175 -13.14 16.16 -2.40
C ARG A 175 -14.25 16.64 -3.30
N GLU A 176 -14.73 17.84 -3.02
CA GLU A 176 -15.82 18.47 -3.76
C GLU A 176 -15.37 19.83 -4.30
N CYS A 177 -15.79 20.15 -5.50
CA CYS A 177 -15.48 21.43 -6.14
C CYS A 177 -16.40 22.52 -5.62
N SER A 178 -15.84 23.64 -5.18
CA SER A 178 -16.62 24.79 -4.66
C SER A 178 -17.44 25.50 -5.75
N SER A 179 -17.07 25.32 -7.04
CA SER A 179 -17.68 26.03 -8.16
C SER A 179 -18.72 25.18 -8.90
N CYS A 180 -18.38 23.94 -9.30
CA CYS A 180 -19.24 23.10 -10.13
C CYS A 180 -19.79 21.86 -9.40
N SER A 181 -19.53 21.73 -8.09
CA SER A 181 -19.95 20.60 -7.25
C SER A 181 -19.52 19.21 -7.74
N ALA A 182 -18.53 19.15 -8.64
CA ALA A 182 -17.97 17.86 -9.07
C ALA A 182 -17.27 17.16 -7.89
N GLU A 183 -17.56 15.88 -7.75
CA GLU A 183 -17.00 15.03 -6.70
C GLU A 183 -15.77 14.28 -7.21
N HIS A 184 -14.77 14.16 -6.34
CA HIS A 184 -13.53 13.45 -6.61
C HIS A 184 -13.25 12.45 -5.48
N PHE A 185 -12.98 11.21 -5.85
CA PHE A 185 -12.75 10.08 -4.93
C PHE A 185 -11.28 9.66 -4.93
N PRO A 186 -10.79 9.01 -3.87
CA PRO A 186 -9.44 8.48 -3.83
C PRO A 186 -9.16 7.56 -5.02
N ARG A 187 -7.98 7.78 -5.62
CA ARG A 187 -7.52 6.99 -6.74
C ARG A 187 -6.90 5.67 -6.24
N THR A 188 -7.20 4.59 -6.93
CA THR A 188 -6.52 3.30 -6.81
C THR A 188 -6.23 2.81 -8.23
N ASP A 189 -4.94 2.59 -8.54
CA ASP A 189 -4.52 2.17 -9.87
C ASP A 189 -4.37 0.64 -9.88
N PRO A 190 -5.22 -0.10 -10.63
CA PRO A 190 -5.08 -1.55 -10.73
C PRO A 190 -3.87 -1.89 -11.60
N VAL A 191 -3.04 -2.81 -11.10
CA VAL A 191 -1.82 -3.31 -11.75
C VAL A 191 -1.82 -4.83 -11.65
N VAL A 192 -1.78 -5.52 -12.78
CA VAL A 192 -1.52 -6.96 -12.77
C VAL A 192 -0.04 -7.21 -12.53
N ILE A 193 0.27 -8.21 -11.72
CA ILE A 193 1.62 -8.73 -11.55
C ILE A 193 1.57 -10.23 -11.68
N MET A 194 2.30 -10.78 -12.65
CA MET A 194 2.13 -12.15 -13.05
C MET A 194 3.44 -12.93 -13.03
N LEU A 195 3.36 -14.15 -12.54
CA LEU A 195 4.39 -15.15 -12.70
C LEU A 195 4.04 -16.02 -13.91
N ALA A 196 4.80 -15.87 -15.02
CA ALA A 196 4.65 -16.75 -16.17
C ALA A 196 5.28 -18.12 -15.85
N VAL A 197 4.54 -19.19 -16.18
CA VAL A 197 4.93 -20.57 -15.88
C VAL A 197 4.84 -21.41 -17.15
N HIS A 198 5.88 -22.21 -17.43
CA HIS A 198 5.88 -23.21 -18.47
C HIS A 198 6.47 -24.52 -17.91
N GLY A 199 5.62 -25.52 -17.75
CA GLY A 199 6.01 -26.79 -17.13
C GLY A 199 6.48 -26.61 -15.67
N ASP A 200 7.73 -26.93 -15.41
CA ASP A 200 8.37 -26.86 -14.09
C ASP A 200 9.24 -25.59 -13.89
N ARG A 201 9.11 -24.61 -14.78
CA ARG A 201 9.87 -23.36 -14.74
C ARG A 201 8.96 -22.13 -14.67
N CYS A 202 9.41 -21.10 -13.97
CA CYS A 202 8.82 -19.76 -14.01
C CYS A 202 9.77 -18.76 -14.66
N MET A 203 9.22 -17.73 -15.29
CA MET A 203 9.97 -16.65 -15.87
C MET A 203 9.96 -15.42 -14.99
N LEU A 204 11.09 -14.78 -14.85
CA LEU A 204 11.27 -13.49 -14.20
C LEU A 204 11.95 -12.52 -15.14
N GLY A 205 11.57 -11.25 -15.05
CA GLY A 205 12.13 -10.16 -15.83
C GLY A 205 12.98 -9.22 -14.99
N ARG A 206 13.81 -8.41 -15.65
CA ARG A 206 14.63 -7.37 -15.08
C ARG A 206 14.50 -6.09 -15.88
N GLN A 207 14.21 -4.98 -15.21
CA GLN A 207 14.28 -3.64 -15.79
C GLN A 207 15.68 -3.04 -15.57
N GLU A 208 16.16 -2.23 -16.52
CA GLU A 208 17.49 -1.62 -16.44
C GLU A 208 17.65 -0.69 -15.23
N ILE A 209 16.58 0.02 -14.86
CA ILE A 209 16.54 0.95 -13.73
C ILE A 209 16.63 0.26 -12.35
N TRP A 210 16.42 -1.05 -12.28
CA TRP A 210 16.51 -1.80 -11.02
C TRP A 210 17.95 -2.07 -10.61
N PRO A 211 18.19 -2.33 -9.32
CA PRO A 211 19.51 -2.78 -8.88
C PRO A 211 20.02 -3.97 -9.72
N ALA A 212 21.30 -3.95 -10.04
CA ALA A 212 21.89 -5.01 -10.85
C ALA A 212 21.67 -6.39 -10.22
N GLY A 213 21.16 -7.34 -11.00
CA GLY A 213 20.86 -8.70 -10.56
C GLY A 213 19.47 -8.89 -9.93
N MET A 214 18.64 -7.86 -9.81
CA MET A 214 17.27 -8.01 -9.34
C MET A 214 16.37 -8.56 -10.47
N PHE A 215 15.71 -9.70 -10.21
CA PHE A 215 14.71 -10.31 -11.09
C PHE A 215 13.37 -10.42 -10.37
N SER A 216 12.29 -10.04 -11.03
CA SER A 216 10.94 -9.99 -10.46
C SER A 216 9.91 -10.58 -11.42
N ALA A 217 8.71 -10.85 -10.92
CA ALA A 217 7.54 -11.08 -11.75
C ALA A 217 7.23 -9.84 -12.60
N LEU A 218 6.68 -10.04 -13.80
CA LEU A 218 6.28 -8.97 -14.72
C LEU A 218 5.04 -8.25 -14.18
N ALA A 219 4.90 -6.97 -14.50
CA ALA A 219 3.76 -6.20 -13.99
C ALA A 219 3.44 -5.00 -14.89
N GLY A 220 2.16 -4.82 -15.20
CA GLY A 220 1.66 -3.70 -15.96
C GLY A 220 0.30 -3.20 -15.50
N PHE A 221 -0.08 -2.00 -15.96
CA PHE A 221 -1.36 -1.40 -15.62
C PHE A 221 -2.51 -2.02 -16.42
N LEU A 222 -3.67 -2.14 -15.77
CA LEU A 222 -4.90 -2.39 -16.51
C LEU A 222 -5.28 -1.18 -17.33
N GLU A 223 -5.70 -1.40 -18.56
CA GLU A 223 -6.30 -0.36 -19.38
C GLU A 223 -7.84 -0.33 -19.25
N PRO A 224 -8.48 0.83 -19.49
CA PRO A 224 -9.94 0.93 -19.45
C PRO A 224 -10.62 -0.06 -20.42
N GLY A 225 -11.44 -0.92 -19.86
CA GLY A 225 -12.19 -1.93 -20.63
C GLY A 225 -11.59 -3.33 -20.57
N GLU A 226 -10.41 -3.52 -20.01
CA GLU A 226 -9.80 -4.83 -19.81
C GLU A 226 -10.30 -5.54 -18.56
N THR A 227 -10.38 -6.87 -18.63
CA THR A 227 -10.37 -7.74 -17.45
C THR A 227 -8.93 -7.97 -16.94
N ILE A 228 -8.77 -8.50 -15.73
CA ILE A 228 -7.43 -8.80 -15.19
C ILE A 228 -6.71 -9.89 -16.01
N GLU A 229 -7.46 -10.82 -16.60
CA GLU A 229 -6.94 -11.89 -17.45
C GLU A 229 -6.45 -11.33 -18.79
N GLU A 230 -7.22 -10.42 -19.40
CA GLU A 230 -6.84 -9.75 -20.65
C GLU A 230 -5.58 -8.89 -20.46
N ALA A 231 -5.52 -8.06 -19.40
CA ALA A 231 -4.35 -7.28 -19.06
C ALA A 231 -3.11 -8.18 -18.82
N CYS A 232 -3.27 -9.29 -18.10
CA CYS A 232 -2.19 -10.24 -17.89
C CYS A 232 -1.68 -10.83 -19.22
N ALA A 233 -2.57 -11.23 -20.11
CA ALA A 233 -2.18 -11.79 -21.40
C ALA A 233 -1.51 -10.76 -22.31
N ARG A 234 -2.00 -9.51 -22.33
CA ARG A 234 -1.41 -8.41 -23.09
C ARG A 234 -0.01 -8.08 -22.59
N GLU A 235 0.16 -7.83 -21.30
CA GLU A 235 1.47 -7.47 -20.71
C GLU A 235 2.51 -8.58 -20.92
N LEU A 236 2.14 -9.86 -20.75
CA LEU A 236 3.05 -10.98 -21.04
C LEU A 236 3.48 -11.01 -22.50
N PHE A 237 2.55 -10.70 -23.41
CA PHE A 237 2.87 -10.67 -24.82
C PHE A 237 3.72 -9.47 -25.20
N GLU A 238 3.40 -8.27 -24.70
CA GLU A 238 4.12 -7.03 -24.97
C GLU A 238 5.55 -7.05 -24.41
N GLU A 239 5.71 -7.44 -23.13
CA GLU A 239 7.02 -7.42 -22.46
C GLU A 239 7.93 -8.60 -22.81
N ALA A 240 7.36 -9.78 -23.11
CA ALA A 240 8.13 -11.00 -23.25
C ALA A 240 7.77 -11.88 -24.46
N GLY A 241 6.80 -11.50 -25.30
CA GLY A 241 6.35 -12.28 -26.46
C GLY A 241 5.62 -13.58 -26.12
N LEU A 242 5.28 -13.80 -24.85
CA LEU A 242 4.65 -15.03 -24.37
C LEU A 242 3.12 -14.95 -24.45
N ARG A 243 2.47 -16.07 -24.82
CA ARG A 243 1.01 -16.17 -24.87
C ARG A 243 0.48 -16.95 -23.68
N ALA A 244 -0.34 -16.29 -22.86
CA ALA A 244 -1.03 -16.94 -21.75
C ALA A 244 -2.10 -17.93 -22.28
N THR A 245 -2.10 -19.14 -21.74
CA THR A 245 -3.11 -20.18 -22.01
C THR A 245 -4.13 -20.29 -20.87
N SER A 246 -3.72 -19.98 -19.66
CA SER A 246 -4.59 -19.84 -18.50
C SER A 246 -4.02 -18.82 -17.51
N VAL A 247 -4.91 -18.17 -16.76
CA VAL A 247 -4.55 -17.18 -15.74
C VAL A 247 -5.28 -17.53 -14.45
N ARG A 248 -4.54 -17.63 -13.35
CA ARG A 248 -5.05 -17.98 -12.03
C ARG A 248 -4.75 -16.85 -11.04
N TYR A 249 -5.79 -16.32 -10.35
CA TYR A 249 -5.63 -15.36 -9.27
C TYR A 249 -4.90 -15.99 -8.08
N HIS A 250 -3.94 -15.27 -7.52
CA HIS A 250 -3.22 -15.68 -6.31
C HIS A 250 -3.62 -14.79 -5.10
N SER A 251 -3.32 -13.50 -5.15
CA SER A 251 -3.57 -12.56 -4.04
C SER A 251 -3.51 -11.11 -4.53
N THR A 252 -3.88 -10.16 -3.67
CA THR A 252 -3.71 -8.73 -3.94
C THR A 252 -2.86 -8.06 -2.88
N GLN A 253 -2.22 -6.96 -3.26
CA GLN A 253 -1.43 -6.12 -2.36
C GLN A 253 -1.73 -4.65 -2.60
N PRO A 254 -2.24 -3.90 -1.59
CA PRO A 254 -2.17 -2.44 -1.62
C PRO A 254 -0.70 -1.99 -1.69
N TRP A 255 -0.39 -1.13 -2.65
CA TRP A 255 0.97 -0.62 -2.87
C TRP A 255 0.96 0.90 -2.89
N PRO A 256 1.15 1.57 -1.69
CA PRO A 256 0.98 3.01 -1.53
C PRO A 256 2.18 3.82 -2.07
N PHE A 257 2.61 3.50 -3.31
CA PHE A 257 3.74 4.14 -4.01
C PHE A 257 3.41 4.40 -5.50
N PRO A 258 2.50 5.35 -5.82
CA PRO A 258 1.71 6.13 -4.86
C PRO A 258 0.39 5.47 -4.45
N ASN A 259 -0.35 4.78 -5.33
CA ASN A 259 -1.74 4.35 -5.11
C ASN A 259 -2.11 3.07 -5.86
N SER A 260 -1.17 2.15 -6.08
CA SER A 260 -1.44 0.93 -6.84
C SER A 260 -2.14 -0.14 -5.99
N LEU A 261 -2.98 -0.93 -6.64
CA LEU A 261 -3.45 -2.22 -6.17
C LEU A 261 -2.82 -3.29 -7.06
N MET A 262 -1.82 -3.99 -6.51
CA MET A 262 -1.19 -5.10 -7.21
C MET A 262 -2.10 -6.32 -7.18
N ILE A 263 -2.40 -6.90 -8.33
CA ILE A 263 -3.25 -8.08 -8.51
C ILE A 263 -2.34 -9.23 -8.96
N GLY A 264 -2.00 -10.10 -8.02
CA GLY A 264 -1.07 -11.20 -8.23
C GLY A 264 -1.70 -12.38 -8.94
N LEU A 265 -1.09 -12.79 -10.03
CA LEU A 265 -1.56 -13.82 -10.94
C LEU A 265 -0.46 -14.86 -11.20
N ILE A 266 -0.84 -16.09 -11.50
CA ILE A 266 0.03 -17.11 -12.08
C ILE A 266 -0.55 -17.42 -13.45
N ALA A 267 0.27 -17.30 -14.49
CA ALA A 267 -0.14 -17.48 -15.88
C ALA A 267 0.64 -18.64 -16.52
N GLU A 268 -0.07 -19.67 -16.95
CA GLU A 268 0.52 -20.72 -17.81
C GLU A 268 0.69 -20.15 -19.23
N VAL A 269 1.82 -20.44 -19.85
CA VAL A 269 2.15 -19.97 -21.21
C VAL A 269 2.41 -21.14 -22.15
N ASP A 270 2.18 -20.92 -23.46
CA ASP A 270 2.25 -21.94 -24.51
C ASP A 270 3.68 -22.33 -24.94
N GLY A 271 4.70 -21.58 -24.48
CA GLY A 271 6.09 -21.83 -24.83
C GLY A 271 7.06 -21.15 -23.88
N ASP A 272 8.35 -21.36 -24.09
CA ASP A 272 9.46 -20.82 -23.29
C ASP A 272 10.41 -19.94 -24.09
N GLU A 273 10.08 -19.62 -25.34
CA GLU A 273 10.86 -18.70 -26.19
C GLU A 273 10.53 -17.24 -25.87
N ALA A 274 10.90 -16.81 -24.65
CA ALA A 274 10.67 -15.44 -24.19
C ALA A 274 11.71 -14.48 -24.79
N GLN A 275 11.25 -13.32 -25.24
CA GLN A 275 12.08 -12.24 -25.78
C GLN A 275 11.72 -10.93 -25.10
N PRO A 276 12.65 -10.34 -24.31
CA PRO A 276 12.38 -9.04 -23.68
C PRO A 276 12.21 -7.95 -24.75
N ASP A 277 11.27 -7.06 -24.54
CA ASP A 277 10.95 -5.96 -25.45
C ASP A 277 12.06 -4.91 -25.59
N GLN A 278 13.05 -4.92 -24.71
CA GLN A 278 14.22 -4.01 -24.62
C GLN A 278 13.87 -2.54 -24.29
N THR A 279 12.59 -2.23 -24.07
CA THR A 279 12.15 -0.90 -23.65
C THR A 279 11.83 -0.87 -22.17
N GLU A 280 11.10 -1.85 -21.68
CA GLU A 280 10.76 -2.03 -20.27
C GLU A 280 11.60 -3.12 -19.61
N LEU A 281 11.78 -4.26 -20.28
CA LEU A 281 12.61 -5.35 -19.82
C LEU A 281 13.93 -5.41 -20.58
N SER A 282 15.05 -5.33 -19.86
CA SER A 282 16.38 -5.54 -20.42
C SER A 282 16.77 -7.03 -20.48
N GLU A 283 16.17 -7.86 -19.65
CA GLU A 283 16.49 -9.29 -19.55
C GLU A 283 15.33 -10.10 -18.99
N VAL A 284 15.13 -11.32 -19.49
CA VAL A 284 14.23 -12.33 -18.91
C VAL A 284 14.99 -13.61 -18.68
N ARG A 285 14.64 -14.35 -17.61
CA ARG A 285 15.24 -15.66 -17.29
C ARG A 285 14.19 -16.64 -16.79
N TRP A 286 14.35 -17.89 -17.21
CA TRP A 286 13.62 -19.02 -16.69
C TRP A 286 14.33 -19.62 -15.48
N TYR A 287 13.56 -19.94 -14.44
CA TYR A 287 14.03 -20.56 -13.21
C TYR A 287 13.23 -21.82 -12.92
N THR A 288 13.89 -22.91 -12.64
CA THR A 288 13.27 -24.10 -12.04
C THR A 288 12.81 -23.79 -10.62
N ARG A 289 11.95 -24.62 -10.04
CA ARG A 289 11.49 -24.46 -8.64
C ARG A 289 12.68 -24.43 -7.65
N ALA A 290 13.72 -25.24 -7.89
CA ALA A 290 14.93 -25.25 -7.07
C ALA A 290 15.71 -23.92 -7.17
N GLU A 291 15.89 -23.41 -8.39
CA GLU A 291 16.55 -22.13 -8.62
C GLU A 291 15.72 -20.95 -8.08
N ALA A 292 14.40 -20.98 -8.19
CA ALA A 292 13.52 -19.97 -7.60
C ALA A 292 13.64 -19.92 -6.07
N ARG A 293 13.72 -21.09 -5.40
CA ARG A 293 14.00 -21.16 -3.95
C ARG A 293 15.37 -20.60 -3.61
N ALA A 294 16.40 -20.96 -4.36
CA ALA A 294 17.76 -20.45 -4.17
C ALA A 294 17.84 -18.93 -4.40
N LEU A 295 17.10 -18.40 -5.39
CA LEU A 295 16.99 -16.95 -5.66
C LEU A 295 16.36 -16.21 -4.47
N LEU A 296 15.27 -16.74 -3.92
CA LEU A 296 14.58 -16.18 -2.73
C LEU A 296 15.48 -16.23 -1.49
N ALA A 297 16.30 -17.27 -1.36
CA ALA A 297 17.27 -17.42 -0.26
C ALA A 297 18.52 -16.55 -0.43
N GLY A 298 18.71 -15.88 -1.59
CA GLY A 298 19.92 -15.10 -1.90
C GLY A 298 21.17 -15.95 -2.18
N GLU A 299 21.00 -17.21 -2.57
CA GLU A 299 22.08 -18.17 -2.81
C GLU A 299 22.62 -18.12 -4.24
N ILE A 300 21.92 -17.43 -5.15
CA ILE A 300 22.37 -17.27 -6.54
C ILE A 300 23.31 -16.05 -6.63
N LYS A 301 24.59 -16.30 -6.90
CA LYS A 301 25.58 -15.23 -7.05
C LYS A 301 25.19 -14.25 -8.17
N GLY A 302 25.06 -12.97 -7.83
CA GLY A 302 24.76 -11.91 -8.78
C GLY A 302 23.29 -11.83 -9.22
N SER A 303 22.40 -12.59 -8.56
CA SER A 303 20.95 -12.50 -8.79
C SER A 303 20.18 -12.61 -7.49
N PHE A 304 19.08 -11.86 -7.36
CA PHE A 304 18.20 -11.89 -6.19
C PHE A 304 16.77 -11.50 -6.58
N ALA A 305 15.79 -11.96 -5.79
CA ALA A 305 14.40 -11.60 -5.91
C ALA A 305 14.07 -10.34 -5.06
N PRO A 306 12.93 -9.65 -5.32
CA PRO A 306 12.42 -8.63 -4.42
C PRO A 306 12.26 -9.15 -2.99
N GLY A 307 12.48 -8.29 -1.99
CA GLY A 307 12.32 -8.66 -0.59
C GLY A 307 10.89 -9.09 -0.24
N GLY A 308 10.74 -9.80 0.90
CA GLY A 308 9.48 -10.43 1.35
C GLY A 308 8.27 -9.48 1.51
N MET A 309 8.50 -8.17 1.48
CA MET A 309 7.45 -7.16 1.49
C MET A 309 6.67 -7.10 0.15
N ALA A 310 7.28 -7.49 -0.98
CA ALA A 310 6.68 -7.38 -2.30
C ALA A 310 5.85 -8.62 -2.65
N ILE A 311 4.70 -8.43 -3.28
CA ILE A 311 3.84 -9.51 -3.77
C ILE A 311 4.58 -10.45 -4.75
N ALA A 312 5.52 -9.92 -5.55
CA ALA A 312 6.38 -10.74 -6.43
C ALA A 312 7.09 -11.84 -5.65
N HIS A 313 7.65 -11.54 -4.48
CA HIS A 313 8.28 -12.53 -3.61
C HIS A 313 7.28 -13.63 -3.19
N GLN A 314 6.05 -13.24 -2.87
CA GLN A 314 5.01 -14.19 -2.45
C GLN A 314 4.57 -15.08 -3.61
N LEU A 315 4.45 -14.54 -4.83
CA LEU A 315 4.13 -15.30 -6.04
C LEU A 315 5.22 -16.33 -6.34
N ILE A 316 6.48 -15.91 -6.34
CA ILE A 316 7.63 -16.80 -6.61
C ILE A 316 7.69 -17.90 -5.54
N ARG A 317 7.54 -17.53 -4.27
CA ARG A 317 7.57 -18.49 -3.15
C ARG A 317 6.44 -19.50 -3.24
N ALA A 318 5.18 -19.03 -3.40
CA ALA A 318 4.03 -19.91 -3.48
C ALA A 318 4.18 -20.93 -4.60
N TRP A 319 4.57 -20.48 -5.79
CA TRP A 319 4.80 -21.37 -6.92
C TRP A 319 5.97 -22.34 -6.68
N ALA A 320 7.10 -21.87 -6.13
CA ALA A 320 8.27 -22.72 -5.89
C ALA A 320 8.04 -23.80 -4.80
N GLU A 321 7.07 -23.56 -3.88
CA GLU A 321 6.70 -24.47 -2.78
C GLU A 321 5.51 -25.39 -3.16
N GLU A 322 4.75 -25.09 -4.23
CA GLU A 322 3.70 -25.99 -4.75
C GLU A 322 4.34 -27.33 -5.17
N ALA A 323 3.74 -28.45 -4.69
CA ALA A 323 4.23 -29.83 -4.95
C ALA A 323 3.84 -30.31 -6.34
#